data_18bdcb27a2371905a89285ca1f8af53f
#
_entry.id   18bdcb27a2371905a89285ca1f8af53f
#
_cell.length_a   1.000
_cell.length_b   1.000
_cell.length_c   1.000
_cell.angle_alpha   90.00
_cell.angle_beta   90.00
_cell.angle_gamma   90.00
#
_symmetry.space_group_name_H-M   'P 1'
#
loop_
_entity.id
_entity.type
_entity.pdbx_description
1 polymer ?
#
loop_
_entity_poly.entity_id
_entity_poly.type
_entity_poly.pdbx_seq_one_letter_code
_entity_poly.pdbx_strand_id
1 'polypeptide(L)'
;HGVGNVANAVLAGLMDSPFERMAAYTEVIQDGMLDLLDAGKLTVASATAFSLSPEAAADLNSRMSQFQGKIILRPQEISNHPELIRRLGCIAMNGLIEADIYGAVNSTQVMGSRIQNGIGGSGDFARNAFISCFVTPSTAKDGRISAIVPMASHVDHITQDVQVIVTEQG
;
A
#
# COMPACT_ATOMS: atom_id res chain seq x y z
N HIS A 1 -1.04 1.64 1.81
CA HIS A 1 -0.74 0.99 0.55
C HIS A 1 0.41 1.72 -0.15
N GLY A 2 1.49 1.00 -0.49
CA GLY A 2 2.68 1.56 -1.14
C GLY A 2 2.47 1.85 -2.64
N VAL A 3 3.43 2.52 -3.26
CA VAL A 3 3.48 2.78 -4.71
C VAL A 3 4.43 1.78 -5.37
N GLY A 4 4.14 1.33 -6.57
CA GLY A 4 5.02 0.47 -7.37
C GLY A 4 4.44 -0.89 -7.72
N ASN A 5 5.28 -1.77 -8.28
CA ASN A 5 4.85 -3.03 -8.89
C ASN A 5 4.13 -3.98 -7.91
N VAL A 6 4.59 -4.07 -6.66
CA VAL A 6 3.93 -4.91 -5.63
C VAL A 6 2.54 -4.38 -5.31
N ALA A 7 2.41 -3.06 -5.18
CA ALA A 7 1.13 -2.42 -4.95
C ALA A 7 0.16 -2.66 -6.11
N ASN A 8 0.63 -2.55 -7.34
CA ASN A 8 -0.18 -2.84 -8.52
C ASN A 8 -0.61 -4.31 -8.57
N ALA A 9 0.26 -5.25 -8.18
CA ALA A 9 -0.08 -6.67 -8.12
C ALA A 9 -1.17 -6.96 -7.08
N VAL A 10 -1.13 -6.30 -5.91
CA VAL A 10 -2.18 -6.40 -4.91
C VAL A 10 -3.53 -5.89 -5.44
N LEU A 11 -3.54 -4.75 -6.13
CA LEU A 11 -4.75 -4.19 -6.72
C LEU A 11 -5.31 -5.10 -7.83
N ALA A 12 -4.45 -5.70 -8.67
CA ALA A 12 -4.85 -6.68 -9.65
C ALA A 12 -5.47 -7.93 -9.00
N GLY A 13 -4.88 -8.44 -7.92
CA GLY A 13 -5.44 -9.53 -7.14
C GLY A 13 -6.81 -9.19 -6.53
N LEU A 14 -7.03 -7.94 -6.13
CA LEU A 14 -8.34 -7.49 -5.66
C LEU A 14 -9.38 -7.42 -6.80
N MET A 15 -8.95 -7.12 -8.04
CA MET A 15 -9.82 -7.14 -9.21
C MET A 15 -10.41 -8.54 -9.45
N ASP A 16 -9.59 -9.57 -9.32
CA ASP A 16 -9.99 -10.98 -9.53
C ASP A 16 -10.62 -11.62 -8.28
N SER A 17 -10.64 -10.92 -7.16
CA SER A 17 -11.17 -11.45 -5.90
C SER A 17 -12.70 -11.49 -5.87
N PRO A 18 -13.30 -12.30 -4.98
CA PRO A 18 -14.75 -12.32 -4.77
C PRO A 18 -15.27 -11.10 -3.99
N PHE A 19 -14.39 -10.21 -3.54
CA PHE A 19 -14.79 -9.04 -2.77
C PHE A 19 -15.48 -8.01 -3.66
N GLU A 20 -16.59 -7.48 -3.16
CA GLU A 20 -17.42 -6.50 -3.85
C GLU A 20 -17.69 -5.31 -2.94
N ARG A 21 -17.97 -4.15 -3.54
CA ARG A 21 -18.39 -2.92 -2.82
C ARG A 21 -17.39 -2.50 -1.75
N MET A 22 -16.10 -2.68 -2.00
CA MET A 22 -15.03 -2.26 -1.10
C MET A 22 -14.95 -0.72 -1.04
N ALA A 23 -14.34 -0.20 0.02
CA ALA A 23 -13.95 1.20 0.14
C ALA A 23 -12.43 1.29 0.30
N ALA A 24 -11.78 2.18 -0.43
CA ALA A 24 -10.36 2.46 -0.26
C ALA A 24 -10.17 3.71 0.59
N TYR A 25 -9.34 3.58 1.62
CA TYR A 25 -8.85 4.67 2.44
C TYR A 25 -7.32 4.59 2.47
N THR A 26 -6.66 5.53 1.85
CA THR A 26 -5.22 5.43 1.56
C THR A 26 -4.57 6.82 1.52
N GLU A 27 -3.25 6.87 1.43
CA GLU A 27 -2.52 8.12 1.19
C GLU A 27 -2.56 8.53 -0.28
N VAL A 28 -2.44 7.56 -1.21
CA VAL A 28 -2.30 7.83 -2.65
C VAL A 28 -3.21 6.91 -3.47
N ILE A 29 -3.92 7.49 -4.46
CA ILE A 29 -4.69 6.75 -5.45
C ILE A 29 -3.76 6.41 -6.63
N GLN A 30 -3.77 5.14 -7.06
CA GLN A 30 -3.00 4.60 -8.16
C GLN A 30 -3.91 4.09 -9.29
N ASP A 31 -3.32 3.78 -10.45
CA ASP A 31 -4.03 3.33 -11.65
C ASP A 31 -5.02 2.20 -11.35
N GLY A 32 -4.58 1.12 -10.71
CA GLY A 32 -5.44 -0.01 -10.39
C GLY A 32 -6.63 0.31 -9.46
N MET A 33 -6.60 1.43 -8.73
CA MET A 33 -7.78 1.88 -7.97
C MET A 33 -8.83 2.52 -8.87
N LEU A 34 -8.42 3.19 -9.96
CA LEU A 34 -9.35 3.68 -10.97
C LEU A 34 -10.04 2.50 -11.67
N ASP A 35 -9.27 1.47 -12.02
CA ASP A 35 -9.81 0.23 -12.63
C ASP A 35 -10.83 -0.43 -11.69
N LEU A 36 -10.55 -0.54 -10.40
CA LEU A 36 -11.46 -1.09 -9.40
C LEU A 36 -12.74 -0.24 -9.23
N LEU A 37 -12.63 1.10 -9.31
CA LEU A 37 -13.79 2.01 -9.30
C LEU A 37 -14.66 1.85 -10.54
N ASP A 38 -14.04 1.68 -11.71
CA ASP A 38 -14.75 1.45 -12.98
C ASP A 38 -15.44 0.10 -13.02
N ALA A 39 -14.78 -0.93 -12.51
CA ALA A 39 -15.37 -2.27 -12.38
C ALA A 39 -16.47 -2.36 -11.31
N GLY A 40 -16.67 -1.31 -10.51
CA GLY A 40 -17.63 -1.31 -9.39
C GLY A 40 -17.19 -2.11 -8.17
N LYS A 41 -15.97 -2.63 -8.17
CA LYS A 41 -15.34 -3.33 -7.02
C LYS A 41 -15.09 -2.37 -5.85
N LEU A 42 -14.68 -1.12 -6.16
CA LEU A 42 -14.64 -0.03 -5.19
C LEU A 42 -15.87 0.87 -5.35
N THR A 43 -16.46 1.25 -4.24
CA THR A 43 -17.55 2.24 -4.19
C THR A 43 -17.02 3.64 -3.99
N VAL A 44 -15.90 3.78 -3.28
CA VAL A 44 -15.25 5.06 -2.98
C VAL A 44 -13.76 4.86 -2.76
N ALA A 45 -12.95 5.83 -3.16
CA ALA A 45 -11.53 5.95 -2.84
C ALA A 45 -11.25 7.31 -2.20
N SER A 46 -10.74 7.30 -0.97
CA SER A 46 -10.36 8.51 -0.24
C SER A 46 -8.85 8.54 -0.02
N ALA A 47 -8.20 9.65 -0.42
CA ALA A 47 -6.75 9.79 -0.34
C ALA A 47 -6.32 11.25 -0.22
N THR A 48 -4.99 11.48 -0.12
CA THR A 48 -4.38 12.81 -0.16
C THR A 48 -4.07 13.25 -1.59
N ALA A 49 -3.58 12.32 -2.42
CA ALA A 49 -3.05 12.64 -3.74
C ALA A 49 -3.24 11.49 -4.72
N PHE A 50 -2.92 11.77 -5.98
CA PHE A 50 -2.78 10.79 -7.03
C PHE A 50 -1.31 10.45 -7.29
N SER A 51 -1.05 9.18 -7.62
CA SER A 51 0.21 8.70 -8.21
C SER A 51 -0.16 7.84 -9.42
N LEU A 52 -0.51 8.50 -10.51
CA LEU A 52 -1.00 7.89 -11.73
C LEU A 52 0.09 7.87 -12.81
N SER A 53 0.02 6.89 -13.70
CA SER A 53 0.73 6.95 -14.97
C SER A 53 0.22 8.12 -15.81
N PRO A 54 1.00 8.61 -16.79
CA PRO A 54 0.52 9.65 -17.71
C PRO A 54 -0.77 9.27 -18.43
N GLU A 55 -0.91 8.01 -18.81
CA GLU A 55 -2.07 7.43 -19.48
C GLU A 55 -3.30 7.47 -18.58
N ALA A 56 -3.18 6.97 -17.34
CA ALA A 56 -4.27 6.97 -16.36
C ALA A 56 -4.68 8.39 -15.96
N ALA A 57 -3.71 9.31 -15.86
CA ALA A 57 -3.99 10.71 -15.57
C ALA A 57 -4.76 11.40 -16.72
N ALA A 58 -4.39 11.13 -17.98
CA ALA A 58 -5.09 11.64 -19.15
C ALA A 58 -6.52 11.09 -19.23
N ASP A 59 -6.69 9.79 -18.97
CA ASP A 59 -7.98 9.12 -18.93
C ASP A 59 -8.88 9.71 -17.83
N LEU A 60 -8.39 9.80 -16.60
CA LEU A 60 -9.10 10.41 -15.48
C LEU A 60 -9.57 11.83 -15.81
N ASN A 61 -8.68 12.67 -16.38
CA ASN A 61 -9.02 14.04 -16.75
C ASN A 61 -10.13 14.09 -17.81
N SER A 62 -10.12 13.18 -18.77
CA SER A 62 -11.12 13.15 -19.87
C SER A 62 -12.53 12.80 -19.38
N ARG A 63 -12.63 12.04 -18.28
CA ARG A 63 -13.91 11.54 -17.73
C ARG A 63 -14.07 11.79 -16.22
N MET A 64 -13.49 12.87 -15.73
CA MET A 64 -13.53 13.26 -14.31
C MET A 64 -14.94 13.24 -13.70
N SER A 65 -15.96 13.62 -14.47
CA SER A 65 -17.35 13.62 -14.02
C SER A 65 -17.86 12.24 -13.60
N GLN A 66 -17.33 11.15 -14.14
CA GLN A 66 -17.71 9.77 -13.80
C GLN A 66 -17.22 9.37 -12.41
N PHE A 67 -16.17 10.04 -11.92
CA PHE A 67 -15.57 9.80 -10.60
C PHE A 67 -16.08 10.76 -9.52
N GLN A 68 -16.96 11.70 -9.89
CA GLN A 68 -17.54 12.63 -8.94
C GLN A 68 -18.31 11.86 -7.85
N GLY A 69 -17.99 12.13 -6.59
CA GLY A 69 -18.55 11.42 -5.44
C GLY A 69 -17.93 10.05 -5.14
N LYS A 70 -17.13 9.50 -6.07
CA LYS A 70 -16.38 8.25 -5.85
C LYS A 70 -14.95 8.49 -5.37
N ILE A 71 -14.34 9.62 -5.76
CA ILE A 71 -13.00 10.01 -5.33
C ILE A 71 -13.11 11.20 -4.38
N ILE A 72 -12.46 11.09 -3.22
CA ILE A 72 -12.46 12.12 -2.20
C ILE A 72 -11.01 12.42 -1.83
N LEU A 73 -10.53 13.62 -2.18
CA LEU A 73 -9.21 14.09 -1.75
C LEU A 73 -9.32 14.84 -0.43
N ARG A 74 -8.41 14.55 0.48
CA ARG A 74 -8.33 15.13 1.81
C ARG A 74 -6.89 15.55 2.12
N PRO A 75 -6.67 16.52 3.00
CA PRO A 75 -5.31 16.81 3.47
C PRO A 75 -4.73 15.59 4.21
N GLN A 76 -3.41 15.49 4.21
CA GLN A 76 -2.69 14.35 4.80
C GLN A 76 -3.01 14.17 6.28
N GLU A 77 -3.22 15.24 7.01
CA GLU A 77 -3.61 15.23 8.43
C GLU A 77 -4.92 14.46 8.68
N ILE A 78 -5.75 14.33 7.67
CA ILE A 78 -6.97 13.53 7.72
C ILE A 78 -6.72 12.12 7.19
N SER A 79 -6.11 12.00 6.00
CA SER A 79 -5.89 10.69 5.37
C SER A 79 -4.99 9.77 6.20
N ASN A 80 -4.01 10.34 6.90
CA ASN A 80 -3.05 9.59 7.72
C ASN A 80 -3.37 9.70 9.23
N HIS A 81 -4.53 10.20 9.60
CA HIS A 81 -4.87 10.41 11.01
C HIS A 81 -5.07 9.07 11.74
N PRO A 82 -4.29 8.78 12.79
CA PRO A 82 -4.31 7.50 13.51
C PRO A 82 -5.70 7.08 14.00
N GLU A 83 -6.46 8.02 14.54
CA GLU A 83 -7.81 7.75 15.06
C GLU A 83 -8.78 7.37 13.93
N LEU A 84 -8.69 8.04 12.78
CA LEU A 84 -9.55 7.75 11.62
C LEU A 84 -9.26 6.39 11.03
N ILE A 85 -7.97 6.05 10.85
CA ILE A 85 -7.54 4.73 10.37
C ILE A 85 -8.08 3.63 11.28
N ARG A 86 -7.96 3.82 12.59
CA ARG A 86 -8.41 2.87 13.61
C ARG A 86 -9.93 2.73 13.63
N ARG A 87 -10.66 3.84 13.61
CA ARG A 87 -12.12 3.87 13.62
C ARG A 87 -12.73 3.24 12.37
N LEU A 88 -12.10 3.41 11.22
CA LEU A 88 -12.54 2.81 9.97
C LEU A 88 -12.26 1.29 9.90
N GLY A 89 -11.41 0.75 10.76
CA GLY A 89 -11.05 -0.65 10.73
C GLY A 89 -10.29 -1.03 9.46
N CYS A 90 -9.37 -0.18 9.02
CA CYS A 90 -8.63 -0.39 7.78
C CYS A 90 -7.83 -1.69 7.80
N ILE A 91 -7.78 -2.39 6.67
CA ILE A 91 -6.79 -3.43 6.38
C ILE A 91 -5.67 -2.73 5.61
N ALA A 92 -4.53 -2.54 6.26
CA ALA A 92 -3.37 -1.91 5.64
C ALA A 92 -2.54 -2.92 4.88
N MET A 93 -2.13 -2.57 3.66
CA MET A 93 -1.25 -3.37 2.81
C MET A 93 -0.11 -2.48 2.35
N ASN A 94 1.08 -2.70 2.88
CA ASN A 94 2.28 -1.91 2.61
C ASN A 94 3.34 -2.77 1.93
N GLY A 95 4.16 -2.16 1.07
CA GLY A 95 5.35 -2.79 0.52
C GLY A 95 6.52 -2.72 1.51
N LEU A 96 7.48 -3.62 1.35
CA LEU A 96 8.74 -3.61 2.09
C LEU A 96 9.93 -3.92 1.17
N ILE A 97 11.13 -3.63 1.64
CA ILE A 97 12.39 -4.02 0.98
C ILE A 97 12.89 -5.33 1.58
N GLU A 98 12.94 -5.43 2.90
CA GLU A 98 13.29 -6.64 3.64
C GLU A 98 12.54 -6.70 4.96
N ALA A 99 12.31 -7.91 5.44
CA ALA A 99 11.80 -8.18 6.79
C ALA A 99 12.68 -9.22 7.48
N ASP A 100 12.84 -9.11 8.78
CA ASP A 100 13.58 -10.13 9.50
C ASP A 100 12.68 -11.21 10.12
N ILE A 101 13.33 -12.29 10.59
CA ILE A 101 12.63 -13.43 11.18
C ILE A 101 11.88 -13.09 12.46
N TYR A 102 12.08 -11.91 13.04
CA TYR A 102 11.37 -11.43 14.23
C TYR A 102 10.16 -10.55 13.85
N GLY A 103 10.04 -10.17 12.56
CA GLY A 103 8.95 -9.35 12.04
C GLY A 103 9.24 -7.86 12.00
N ALA A 104 10.48 -7.42 12.20
CA ALA A 104 10.86 -6.05 11.94
C ALA A 104 10.98 -5.80 10.42
N VAL A 105 10.50 -4.64 9.96
CA VAL A 105 10.41 -4.33 8.53
C VAL A 105 11.24 -3.10 8.18
N ASN A 106 12.02 -3.22 7.13
CA ASN A 106 12.70 -2.15 6.43
C ASN A 106 11.99 -1.86 5.11
N SER A 107 11.49 -0.66 4.93
CA SER A 107 10.82 -0.19 3.72
C SER A 107 11.55 0.95 3.01
N THR A 108 12.64 1.47 3.56
CA THR A 108 13.31 2.68 3.07
C THR A 108 14.75 2.48 2.62
N GLN A 109 15.49 1.54 3.23
CA GLN A 109 16.95 1.42 3.05
C GLN A 109 17.30 0.14 2.29
N VAL A 110 18.21 0.23 1.33
CA VAL A 110 18.83 -0.92 0.69
C VAL A 110 20.18 -1.18 1.32
N MET A 111 20.38 -2.39 1.88
CA MET A 111 21.61 -2.84 2.51
C MET A 111 22.13 -1.89 3.60
N GLY A 112 21.22 -1.19 4.28
CA GLY A 112 21.54 -0.27 5.37
C GLY A 112 22.32 1.01 4.99
N SER A 113 22.61 1.22 3.70
CA SER A 113 23.52 2.28 3.26
C SER A 113 22.92 3.23 2.23
N ARG A 114 21.83 2.83 1.54
CA ARG A 114 21.23 3.62 0.48
C ARG A 114 19.74 3.80 0.73
N ILE A 115 19.29 5.05 0.80
CA ILE A 115 17.86 5.37 0.83
C ILE A 115 17.26 5.06 -0.56
N GLN A 116 16.26 4.21 -0.58
CA GLN A 116 15.51 3.83 -1.77
C GLN A 116 14.17 4.57 -1.84
N ASN A 117 13.47 4.66 -0.72
CA ASN A 117 12.15 5.27 -0.61
C ASN A 117 12.06 6.13 0.64
N GLY A 118 11.11 7.05 0.67
CA GLY A 118 10.62 7.63 1.92
C GLY A 118 9.69 6.65 2.63
N ILE A 119 9.47 6.84 3.93
CA ILE A 119 8.55 6.01 4.71
C ILE A 119 7.07 6.24 4.32
N GLY A 120 6.73 7.46 3.84
CA GLY A 120 5.34 7.84 3.56
C GLY A 120 4.44 7.66 4.77
N GLY A 121 3.17 7.32 4.54
CA GLY A 121 2.18 7.04 5.58
C GLY A 121 2.19 5.61 6.11
N SER A 122 3.15 4.77 5.71
CA SER A 122 3.11 3.34 6.07
C SER A 122 3.12 3.12 7.58
N GLY A 123 3.81 3.97 8.36
CA GLY A 123 3.83 3.91 9.82
C GLY A 123 2.47 4.22 10.45
N ASP A 124 1.79 5.23 9.93
CA ASP A 124 0.47 5.62 10.42
C ASP A 124 -0.55 4.50 10.19
N PHE A 125 -0.53 3.92 9.00
CA PHE A 125 -1.43 2.81 8.66
C PHE A 125 -1.05 1.53 9.39
N ALA A 126 0.22 1.14 9.42
CA ALA A 126 0.66 -0.09 10.08
C ALA A 126 0.28 -0.13 11.57
N ARG A 127 0.50 0.98 12.29
CA ARG A 127 0.22 1.07 13.73
C ARG A 127 -1.26 1.16 14.09
N ASN A 128 -2.11 1.59 13.17
CA ASN A 128 -3.48 1.94 13.46
C ASN A 128 -4.51 1.12 12.68
N ALA A 129 -4.10 0.32 11.71
CA ALA A 129 -4.98 -0.57 10.98
C ALA A 129 -5.55 -1.69 11.88
N PHE A 130 -6.69 -2.22 11.50
CA PHE A 130 -7.25 -3.43 12.12
C PHE A 130 -6.39 -4.65 11.81
N ILE A 131 -5.90 -4.74 10.56
CA ILE A 131 -4.90 -5.72 10.14
C ILE A 131 -3.80 -4.96 9.40
N SER A 132 -2.55 -5.16 9.82
CA SER A 132 -1.36 -4.61 9.21
C SER A 132 -0.60 -5.69 8.45
N CYS A 133 -0.69 -5.63 7.11
CA CYS A 133 0.02 -6.55 6.21
C CYS A 133 1.18 -5.83 5.51
N PHE A 134 2.29 -6.53 5.38
CA PHE A 134 3.39 -6.14 4.51
C PHE A 134 3.57 -7.19 3.42
N VAL A 135 3.71 -6.74 2.17
CA VAL A 135 3.75 -7.60 0.99
C VAL A 135 5.04 -7.38 0.22
N THR A 136 5.72 -8.44 -0.13
CA THR A 136 6.96 -8.40 -0.92
C THR A 136 7.17 -9.71 -1.67
N PRO A 137 7.84 -9.74 -2.82
CA PRO A 137 8.42 -10.97 -3.34
C PRO A 137 9.45 -11.53 -2.35
N SER A 138 9.48 -12.84 -2.16
CA SER A 138 10.44 -13.48 -1.23
C SER A 138 11.90 -13.23 -1.59
N THR A 139 12.15 -12.94 -2.87
CA THR A 139 13.50 -12.67 -3.40
C THR A 139 13.52 -11.49 -4.36
N ALA A 140 14.69 -10.88 -4.51
CA ALA A 140 15.01 -9.86 -5.50
C ALA A 140 16.22 -10.26 -6.35
N LYS A 141 16.47 -9.54 -7.46
CA LYS A 141 17.62 -9.75 -8.34
C LYS A 141 17.73 -11.20 -8.85
N ASP A 142 16.65 -11.72 -9.40
CA ASP A 142 16.57 -13.08 -9.96
C ASP A 142 16.93 -14.16 -8.91
N GLY A 143 16.40 -14.04 -7.69
CA GLY A 143 16.61 -15.00 -6.61
C GLY A 143 17.93 -14.84 -5.83
N ARG A 144 18.74 -13.85 -6.16
CA ARG A 144 20.06 -13.67 -5.52
C ARG A 144 20.03 -12.96 -4.17
N ILE A 145 18.96 -12.28 -3.86
CA ILE A 145 18.81 -11.53 -2.60
C ILE A 145 17.47 -11.96 -1.98
N SER A 146 17.52 -12.45 -0.74
CA SER A 146 16.31 -12.73 0.03
C SER A 146 15.73 -11.43 0.59
N ALA A 147 14.41 -11.30 0.52
CA ALA A 147 13.68 -10.24 1.22
C ALA A 147 13.37 -10.60 2.67
N ILE A 148 13.48 -11.89 3.03
CA ILE A 148 13.38 -12.36 4.41
C ILE A 148 14.80 -12.65 4.89
N VAL A 149 15.22 -11.95 5.94
CA VAL A 149 16.60 -11.93 6.42
C VAL A 149 16.68 -12.29 7.93
N PRO A 150 17.83 -12.75 8.43
CA PRO A 150 17.98 -13.00 9.87
C PRO A 150 17.81 -11.75 10.74
N MET A 151 18.27 -10.60 10.22
CA MET A 151 18.16 -9.30 10.89
C MET A 151 18.07 -8.20 9.84
N ALA A 152 17.07 -7.34 9.94
CA ALA A 152 16.92 -6.22 9.04
C ALA A 152 18.07 -5.23 9.20
N SER A 153 18.60 -4.74 8.09
CA SER A 153 19.71 -3.77 8.06
C SER A 153 19.30 -2.39 8.56
N HIS A 154 18.02 -2.10 8.51
CA HIS A 154 17.37 -0.89 9.01
C HIS A 154 15.95 -1.24 9.43
N VAL A 155 15.40 -0.59 10.44
CA VAL A 155 14.05 -0.85 10.94
C VAL A 155 13.20 0.41 10.84
N ASP A 156 12.25 0.40 9.92
CA ASP A 156 11.21 1.42 9.80
C ASP A 156 9.97 1.06 10.63
N HIS A 157 9.62 -0.22 10.66
CA HIS A 157 8.47 -0.74 11.40
C HIS A 157 8.94 -1.83 12.35
N ILE A 158 8.67 -1.59 13.64
CA ILE A 158 9.05 -2.54 14.69
C ILE A 158 8.12 -3.77 14.68
N THR A 159 8.58 -4.85 15.24
CA THR A 159 7.86 -6.13 15.29
C THR A 159 6.41 -5.99 15.79
N GLN A 160 6.16 -5.08 16.74
CA GLN A 160 4.83 -4.88 17.33
C GLN A 160 3.83 -4.19 16.40
N ASP A 161 4.29 -3.52 15.35
CA ASP A 161 3.46 -2.82 14.37
C ASP A 161 3.14 -3.70 13.14
N VAL A 162 3.79 -4.85 13.01
CA VAL A 162 3.68 -5.78 11.88
C VAL A 162 2.90 -7.02 12.32
N GLN A 163 1.78 -7.30 11.69
CA GLN A 163 0.96 -8.47 12.05
C GLN A 163 1.12 -9.60 11.04
N VAL A 164 1.22 -9.27 9.76
CA VAL A 164 1.29 -10.26 8.68
C VAL A 164 2.34 -9.83 7.66
N ILE A 165 3.17 -10.77 7.25
CA ILE A 165 4.07 -10.62 6.09
C ILE A 165 3.62 -11.65 5.05
N VAL A 166 3.43 -11.19 3.81
CA VAL A 166 2.95 -12.02 2.70
C VAL A 166 3.98 -12.01 1.58
N THR A 167 4.31 -13.19 1.10
CA THR A 167 5.13 -13.39 -0.10
C THR A 167 4.42 -14.31 -1.08
N GLU A 168 5.00 -14.55 -2.26
CA GLU A 168 4.46 -15.55 -3.20
C GLU A 168 4.61 -17.00 -2.67
N GLN A 169 5.30 -17.19 -1.56
CA GLN A 169 5.45 -18.51 -0.90
C GLN A 169 4.44 -18.70 0.24
N GLY A 170 3.75 -17.66 0.65
CA GLY A 170 2.80 -17.64 1.78
C GLY A 170 3.05 -16.50 2.73
#